data_8c71331b5dbc5ef6afcea78c780a8468
#
_entry.id   8c71331b5dbc5ef6afcea78c780a8468
#
_cell.length_a   1.000
_cell.length_b   1.000
_cell.length_c   1.000
_cell.angle_alpha   90.00
_cell.angle_beta   90.00
_cell.angle_gamma   90.00
#
_symmetry.space_group_name_H-M   'P 1'
#
loop_
_entity.id
_entity.type
_entity.pdbx_description
1 polymer ?
#
loop_
_entity_poly.entity_id
_entity_poly.type
_entity_poly.pdbx_seq_one_letter_code
_entity_poly.pdbx_strand_id
1 'polypeptide(L)'
;MPPKTDVIIIGAGASGLMCALEAGKRGRKVMVLDHANKPGSKILISGGGSCNFTNYYVEPENFISRNPHFCKSAINRYTQWDFIEFINKHNISFHEREHGQQFCDGKASQIVDALVEECKQQGVVFKY
;
A
#
# COMPACT_ATOMS: atom_id res chain seq x y z
N MET A 1 -16.22 28.74 4.98
CA MET A 1 -15.18 28.37 3.99
C MET A 1 -15.04 26.86 3.96
N PRO A 2 -15.09 26.26 2.78
CA PRO A 2 -14.83 24.82 2.71
C PRO A 2 -13.41 24.53 3.20
N PRO A 3 -13.18 23.38 3.85
CA PRO A 3 -11.84 23.01 4.28
C PRO A 3 -10.91 22.89 3.08
N LYS A 4 -9.71 23.41 3.23
CA LYS A 4 -8.68 23.29 2.18
C LYS A 4 -8.14 21.85 2.16
N THR A 5 -7.98 21.34 0.95
CA THR A 5 -7.29 20.07 0.70
C THR A 5 -5.95 20.38 0.04
N ASP A 6 -4.87 19.84 0.59
CA ASP A 6 -3.53 20.05 0.03
C ASP A 6 -3.24 19.05 -1.09
N VAL A 7 -3.72 17.82 -0.95
CA VAL A 7 -3.42 16.71 -1.87
C VAL A 7 -4.69 15.95 -2.18
N ILE A 8 -4.99 15.79 -3.47
CA ILE A 8 -6.07 14.91 -3.94
C ILE A 8 -5.44 13.71 -4.64
N ILE A 9 -5.83 12.52 -4.23
CA ILE A 9 -5.33 11.27 -4.81
C ILE A 9 -6.48 10.58 -5.51
N ILE A 10 -6.29 10.27 -6.78
CA ILE A 10 -7.27 9.57 -7.59
C ILE A 10 -6.92 8.08 -7.55
N GLY A 11 -7.77 7.31 -6.91
CA GLY A 11 -7.60 5.86 -6.77
C GLY A 11 -7.20 5.45 -5.37
N ALA A 12 -8.00 4.60 -4.75
CA ALA A 12 -7.78 4.02 -3.42
C ALA A 12 -7.21 2.60 -3.52
N GLY A 13 -6.30 2.37 -4.45
CA GLY A 13 -5.54 1.13 -4.54
C GLY A 13 -4.29 1.18 -3.68
N ALA A 14 -3.41 0.21 -3.83
CA ALA A 14 -2.19 0.09 -3.02
C ALA A 14 -1.33 1.36 -3.08
N SER A 15 -1.04 1.85 -4.28
CA SER A 15 -0.19 3.05 -4.45
C SER A 15 -0.86 4.30 -3.92
N GLY A 16 -2.17 4.46 -4.16
CA GLY A 16 -2.93 5.62 -3.67
C GLY A 16 -3.00 5.65 -2.15
N LEU A 17 -3.23 4.52 -1.51
CA LEU A 17 -3.28 4.41 -0.06
C LEU A 17 -1.91 4.71 0.57
N MET A 18 -0.83 4.19 0.02
CA MET A 18 0.52 4.48 0.50
C MET A 18 0.88 5.95 0.30
N CYS A 19 0.53 6.54 -0.83
CA CYS A 19 0.74 7.96 -1.08
C CYS A 19 -0.02 8.82 -0.08
N ALA A 20 -1.29 8.48 0.18
CA ALA A 20 -2.12 9.19 1.15
C ALA A 20 -1.53 9.13 2.56
N LEU A 21 -1.08 7.95 2.97
CA LEU A 21 -0.47 7.74 4.27
C LEU A 21 0.81 8.60 4.42
N GLU A 22 1.68 8.58 3.44
CA GLU A 22 2.92 9.34 3.48
C GLU A 22 2.69 10.86 3.47
N ALA A 23 1.76 11.34 2.65
CA ALA A 23 1.41 12.75 2.62
C ALA A 23 0.76 13.18 3.96
N GLY A 24 -0.11 12.34 4.50
CA GLY A 24 -0.75 12.59 5.81
C GLY A 24 0.26 12.66 6.95
N LYS A 25 1.23 11.75 6.98
CA LYS A 25 2.31 11.76 7.96
C LYS A 25 3.13 13.05 7.94
N ARG A 26 3.17 13.72 6.79
CA ARG A 26 3.88 15.00 6.60
C ARG A 26 3.00 16.21 6.88
N GLY A 27 1.86 16.00 7.50
CA GLY A 27 0.96 17.07 7.91
C GLY A 27 0.09 17.65 6.80
N ARG A 28 0.02 16.99 5.64
CA ARG A 28 -0.82 17.46 4.52
C ARG A 28 -2.27 17.03 4.73
N LYS A 29 -3.19 17.86 4.28
CA LYS A 29 -4.62 17.53 4.25
C LYS A 29 -4.91 16.78 2.96
N VAL A 30 -5.20 15.49 3.10
CA VAL A 30 -5.31 14.57 1.97
C VAL A 30 -6.74 14.09 1.78
N MET A 31 -7.17 14.06 0.53
CA MET A 31 -8.43 13.46 0.12
C MET A 31 -8.16 12.39 -0.93
N VAL A 32 -8.72 11.20 -0.72
CA VAL A 32 -8.65 10.09 -1.68
C VAL A 32 -10.00 9.92 -2.33
N LEU A 33 -10.03 9.89 -3.66
CA LEU A 33 -11.24 9.69 -4.46
C LEU A 33 -11.14 8.36 -5.19
N ASP A 34 -12.24 7.60 -5.20
CA ASP A 34 -12.34 6.40 -6.01
C ASP A 34 -13.74 6.27 -6.59
N HIS A 35 -13.84 5.74 -7.81
CA HIS A 35 -15.13 5.44 -8.43
C HIS A 35 -15.73 4.14 -7.92
N ALA A 36 -14.94 3.26 -7.32
CA ALA A 36 -15.42 2.08 -6.62
C ALA A 36 -16.05 2.49 -5.28
N ASN A 37 -16.89 1.63 -4.74
CA ASN A 37 -17.57 1.91 -3.47
C ASN A 37 -16.74 1.50 -2.22
N LYS A 38 -15.53 1.01 -2.43
CA LYS A 38 -14.62 0.59 -1.34
C LYS A 38 -13.17 0.67 -1.81
N PRO A 39 -12.21 0.83 -0.87
CA PRO A 39 -10.79 0.88 -1.20
C PRO A 39 -10.21 -0.53 -1.47
N GLY A 40 -9.09 -0.56 -2.18
CA GLY A 40 -8.23 -1.74 -2.26
C GLY A 40 -8.78 -2.88 -3.09
N SER A 41 -9.61 -2.61 -4.11
CA SER A 41 -10.25 -3.67 -4.91
C SER A 41 -9.27 -4.68 -5.47
N LYS A 42 -8.15 -4.25 -6.02
CA LYS A 42 -7.13 -5.15 -6.56
C LYS A 42 -6.34 -5.88 -5.47
N ILE A 43 -6.11 -5.24 -4.35
CA ILE A 43 -5.48 -5.92 -3.20
C ILE A 43 -6.33 -7.10 -2.75
N LEU A 44 -7.64 -6.88 -2.65
CA LEU A 44 -8.59 -7.90 -2.17
C LEU A 44 -8.59 -9.17 -3.00
N ILE A 45 -8.34 -9.08 -4.31
CA ILE A 45 -8.31 -10.24 -5.21
C ILE A 45 -6.91 -10.76 -5.49
N SER A 46 -5.87 -10.05 -5.08
CA SER A 46 -4.49 -10.45 -5.35
C SER A 46 -4.15 -11.74 -4.62
N GLY A 47 -3.25 -12.53 -5.22
CA GLY A 47 -2.79 -13.78 -4.62
C GLY A 47 -3.93 -14.75 -4.28
N GLY A 48 -5.00 -14.77 -5.11
CA GLY A 48 -6.16 -15.63 -4.85
C GLY A 48 -6.97 -15.24 -3.62
N GLY A 49 -6.89 -13.98 -3.18
CA GLY A 49 -7.59 -13.47 -2.00
C GLY A 49 -6.74 -13.45 -0.73
N SER A 50 -5.51 -13.98 -0.77
CA SER A 50 -4.59 -13.98 0.37
C SER A 50 -3.51 -12.91 0.28
N CYS A 51 -3.49 -12.16 -0.79
CA CYS A 51 -2.53 -11.09 -1.10
C CYS A 51 -1.07 -11.51 -1.05
N ASN A 52 -0.45 -11.65 -2.21
CA ASN A 52 1.01 -11.70 -2.30
C ASN A 52 1.52 -10.26 -2.15
N PHE A 53 1.80 -9.85 -0.91
CA PHE A 53 2.03 -8.44 -0.61
C PHE A 53 3.48 -8.00 -0.82
N THR A 54 4.44 -8.90 -0.76
CA THR A 54 5.84 -8.60 -1.08
C THR A 54 6.63 -9.87 -1.36
N ASN A 55 7.92 -9.68 -1.62
CA ASN A 55 8.86 -10.76 -1.86
C ASN A 55 10.16 -10.47 -1.11
N TYR A 56 10.76 -11.49 -0.49
CA TYR A 56 12.03 -11.35 0.22
C TYR A 56 13.19 -10.92 -0.70
N TYR A 57 13.10 -11.26 -1.98
CA TYR A 57 14.19 -11.07 -2.94
C TYR A 57 13.94 -9.91 -3.89
N VAL A 58 13.34 -8.82 -3.39
CA VAL A 58 13.13 -7.61 -4.19
C VAL A 58 14.48 -6.95 -4.48
N GLU A 59 14.83 -6.88 -5.75
CA GLU A 59 16.06 -6.25 -6.24
C GLU A 59 15.76 -5.48 -7.53
N PRO A 60 16.57 -4.45 -7.88
CA PRO A 60 16.33 -3.68 -9.11
C PRO A 60 16.25 -4.54 -10.37
N GLU A 61 16.99 -5.63 -10.42
CA GLU A 61 17.06 -6.56 -11.55
C GLU A 61 15.74 -7.29 -11.81
N ASN A 62 14.85 -7.34 -10.80
CA ASN A 62 13.54 -7.96 -10.93
C ASN A 62 12.53 -7.06 -11.68
N PHE A 63 12.87 -5.79 -11.87
CA PHE A 63 11.99 -4.81 -12.53
C PHE A 63 12.47 -4.58 -13.97
N ILE A 64 11.77 -5.19 -14.90
CA ILE A 64 12.15 -5.15 -16.32
C ILE A 64 11.51 -3.94 -16.98
N SER A 65 12.32 -3.02 -17.48
CA SER A 65 11.86 -1.85 -18.22
C SER A 65 12.96 -1.32 -19.13
N ARG A 66 12.62 -0.36 -20.00
CA ARG A 66 13.60 0.29 -20.86
C ARG A 66 14.63 1.10 -20.07
N ASN A 67 14.26 1.58 -18.89
CA ASN A 67 15.16 2.25 -17.97
C ASN A 67 15.38 1.38 -16.73
N PRO A 68 16.45 0.59 -16.68
CA PRO A 68 16.70 -0.32 -15.55
C PRO A 68 16.99 0.41 -14.24
N HIS A 69 17.23 1.72 -14.28
CA HIS A 69 17.50 2.52 -13.09
C HIS A 69 16.24 3.17 -12.49
N PHE A 70 15.12 3.12 -13.23
CA PHE A 70 13.89 3.83 -12.85
C PHE A 70 13.38 3.48 -11.46
N CYS A 71 13.42 2.20 -11.09
CA CYS A 71 12.88 1.72 -9.82
C CYS A 71 13.82 1.89 -8.62
N LYS A 72 15.11 2.13 -8.85
CA LYS A 72 16.14 2.04 -7.79
C LYS A 72 15.89 2.97 -6.61
N SER A 73 15.55 4.22 -6.87
CA SER A 73 15.29 5.18 -5.79
C SER A 73 14.09 4.75 -4.94
N ALA A 74 12.99 4.37 -5.58
CA ALA A 74 11.76 4.01 -4.88
C ALA A 74 11.95 2.78 -4.00
N ILE A 75 12.52 1.69 -4.53
CA ILE A 75 12.69 0.44 -3.77
C ILE A 75 13.79 0.52 -2.71
N ASN A 76 14.71 1.48 -2.82
CA ASN A 76 15.71 1.72 -1.78
C ASN A 76 15.17 2.59 -0.65
N ARG A 77 14.22 3.47 -0.94
CA ARG A 77 13.61 4.35 0.06
C ARG A 77 12.50 3.66 0.85
N TYR A 78 11.82 2.72 0.24
CA TYR A 78 10.80 1.90 0.89
C TYR A 78 11.00 0.47 0.43
N THR A 79 11.55 -0.35 1.34
CA THR A 79 11.98 -1.71 1.03
C THR A 79 10.89 -2.73 1.35
N GLN A 80 11.06 -3.97 0.87
CA GLN A 80 10.19 -5.07 1.28
C GLN A 80 10.19 -5.27 2.80
N TRP A 81 11.29 -4.98 3.46
CA TRP A 81 11.41 -5.12 4.91
C TRP A 81 10.62 -4.04 5.66
N ASP A 82 10.53 -2.84 5.08
CA ASP A 82 9.70 -1.76 5.62
C ASP A 82 8.22 -2.16 5.60
N PHE A 83 7.76 -2.78 4.52
CA PHE A 83 6.38 -3.22 4.44
C PHE A 83 6.11 -4.41 5.36
N ILE A 84 7.05 -5.33 5.50
CA ILE A 84 6.94 -6.44 6.46
C ILE A 84 6.81 -5.90 7.89
N GLU A 85 7.56 -4.86 8.23
CA GLU A 85 7.44 -4.19 9.52
C GLU A 85 6.03 -3.60 9.71
N PHE A 86 5.47 -2.99 8.67
CA PHE A 86 4.08 -2.51 8.68
C PHE A 86 3.10 -3.65 8.94
N ILE A 87 3.26 -4.77 8.25
CA ILE A 87 2.43 -5.97 8.43
C ILE A 87 2.51 -6.48 9.87
N ASN A 88 3.71 -6.55 10.42
CA ASN A 88 3.93 -7.00 11.81
C ASN A 88 3.33 -6.02 12.82
N LYS A 89 3.42 -4.73 12.58
CA LYS A 89 2.83 -3.69 13.43
C LYS A 89 1.32 -3.87 13.58
N HIS A 90 0.67 -4.33 12.53
CA HIS A 90 -0.78 -4.57 12.51
C HIS A 90 -1.16 -6.00 12.92
N ASN A 91 -0.20 -6.78 13.39
CA ASN A 91 -0.41 -8.18 13.84
C ASN A 91 -1.05 -9.06 12.76
N ILE A 92 -0.69 -8.84 11.50
CA ILE A 92 -1.16 -9.64 10.38
C ILE A 92 -0.22 -10.83 10.22
N SER A 93 -0.72 -12.04 10.41
CA SER A 93 0.05 -13.26 10.22
C SER A 93 0.27 -13.54 8.73
N PHE A 94 1.46 -13.98 8.39
CA PHE A 94 1.83 -14.26 7.00
C PHE A 94 2.81 -15.43 6.94
N HIS A 95 3.00 -15.96 5.72
CA HIS A 95 3.90 -17.07 5.46
C HIS A 95 4.59 -16.90 4.11
N GLU A 96 5.75 -17.50 3.99
CA GLU A 96 6.49 -17.57 2.73
C GLU A 96 5.98 -18.72 1.88
N ARG A 97 5.80 -18.45 0.58
CA ARG A 97 5.59 -19.47 -0.45
C ARG A 97 6.82 -19.55 -1.35
N GLU A 98 6.68 -20.13 -2.55
CA GLU A 98 7.80 -20.30 -3.48
C GLU A 98 8.44 -18.97 -3.86
N HIS A 99 9.74 -19.01 -4.10
CA HIS A 99 10.52 -17.88 -4.62
C HIS A 99 10.49 -16.62 -3.76
N GLY A 100 10.37 -16.77 -2.45
CA GLY A 100 10.38 -15.64 -1.52
C GLY A 100 9.06 -14.87 -1.44
N GLN A 101 8.00 -15.36 -2.05
CA GLN A 101 6.68 -14.74 -2.02
C GLN A 101 6.11 -14.74 -0.61
N GLN A 102 5.56 -13.59 -0.17
CA GLN A 102 4.92 -13.46 1.13
C GLN A 102 3.41 -13.28 0.98
N PHE A 103 2.65 -14.12 1.64
CA PHE A 103 1.19 -14.13 1.59
C PHE A 103 0.60 -14.01 2.99
N CYS A 104 -0.55 -13.34 3.12
CA CYS A 104 -1.30 -13.36 4.37
C CYS A 104 -1.81 -14.77 4.66
N ASP A 105 -1.79 -15.15 5.95
CA ASP A 105 -2.41 -16.40 6.39
C ASP A 105 -3.94 -16.33 6.25
N GLY A 106 -4.49 -15.15 6.53
CA GLY A 106 -5.90 -14.87 6.36
C GLY A 106 -6.22 -14.17 5.06
N LYS A 107 -7.21 -13.28 5.09
CA LYS A 107 -7.71 -12.59 3.91
C LYS A 107 -6.91 -11.32 3.63
N ALA A 108 -6.83 -10.96 2.34
CA ALA A 108 -6.22 -9.72 1.88
C ALA A 108 -6.87 -8.46 2.48
N SER A 109 -8.13 -8.54 2.92
CA SER A 109 -8.82 -7.44 3.58
C SER A 109 -8.08 -6.91 4.81
N GLN A 110 -7.30 -7.75 5.49
CA GLN A 110 -6.50 -7.31 6.63
C GLN A 110 -5.50 -6.21 6.24
N ILE A 111 -4.89 -6.32 5.06
CA ILE A 111 -3.95 -5.31 4.57
C ILE A 111 -4.68 -4.03 4.19
N VAL A 112 -5.80 -4.15 3.49
CA VAL A 112 -6.61 -2.98 3.12
C VAL A 112 -7.06 -2.23 4.36
N ASP A 113 -7.60 -2.95 5.34
CA ASP A 113 -8.07 -2.36 6.60
C ASP A 113 -6.94 -1.65 7.35
N ALA A 114 -5.76 -2.26 7.41
CA ALA A 114 -4.59 -1.67 8.05
C ALA A 114 -4.15 -0.36 7.35
N LEU A 115 -4.09 -0.36 6.03
CA LEU A 115 -3.73 0.82 5.26
C LEU A 115 -4.74 1.96 5.44
N VAL A 116 -6.02 1.64 5.37
CA VAL A 116 -7.10 2.62 5.55
C VAL A 116 -7.09 3.17 6.96
N GLU A 117 -6.91 2.32 7.96
CA GLU A 117 -6.86 2.74 9.35
C GLU A 117 -5.70 3.72 9.60
N GLU A 118 -4.50 3.42 9.12
CA GLU A 118 -3.37 4.34 9.27
C GLU A 118 -3.60 5.66 8.53
N CYS A 119 -4.21 5.60 7.35
CA CYS A 119 -4.61 6.81 6.63
C CYS A 119 -5.57 7.66 7.48
N LYS A 120 -6.60 7.05 8.06
CA LYS A 120 -7.57 7.76 8.89
C LYS A 120 -6.93 8.37 10.13
N GLN A 121 -5.97 7.69 10.73
CA GLN A 121 -5.21 8.22 11.86
C GLN A 121 -4.44 9.49 11.49
N GLN A 122 -4.07 9.66 10.24
CA GLN A 122 -3.42 10.86 9.71
C GLN A 122 -4.41 11.90 9.17
N GLY A 123 -5.70 11.69 9.37
CA GLY A 123 -6.73 12.63 8.94
C GLY A 123 -7.09 12.56 7.46
N VAL A 124 -6.70 11.51 6.75
CA VAL A 124 -7.07 11.32 5.34
C VAL A 124 -8.57 11.12 5.21
N VAL A 125 -9.18 11.83 4.25
CA VAL A 125 -10.60 11.74 3.95
C VAL A 125 -10.80 10.92 2.67
N PHE A 126 -11.75 9.99 2.72
CA PHE A 126 -12.09 9.14 1.57
C PHE A 126 -13.44 9.51 1.01
N LYS A 127 -13.54 9.54 -0.31
CA LYS A 127 -14.81 9.71 -1.05
C LYS A 127 -14.91 8.66 -2.15
N TYR A 128 -15.95 7.85 -2.05
CA TYR A 128 -16.24 6.76 -2.98
C TYR A 128 -17.44 7.08 -3.86
#